data_7d3c7cc901dd6b48563192fa3074f92b
#
_entry.id   7d3c7cc901dd6b48563192fa3074f92b
#
_cell.length_a   1.000
_cell.length_b   1.000
_cell.length_c   1.000
_cell.angle_alpha   90.00
_cell.angle_beta   90.00
_cell.angle_gamma   90.00
#
_symmetry.space_group_name_H-M   'P 1'
#
loop_
_entity.id
_entity.type
_entity.pdbx_description
1 polymer ?
#
loop_
_entity_poly.entity_id
_entity_poly.type
_entity_poly.pdbx_seq_one_letter_code
_entity_poly.pdbx_strand_id
1 'polypeptide(L)'
;MAMVETEHRGQVMLIRMNRPERLNALGRELRAGLAEAWCEFRDSDQLEVAVFTGTGRAFCAGEDMKESIQRGAPGGEQTVENPFMNGTLQKPVIAAINGYAMGGGFMLVERTDLRVAVPGAVFEVSEAKRWLLGGYNHGFLAGLPHPIATEMALGFRFTAERLYQVGFLNRLVEPDELLPTAFEMAEHLLTLPPASRVNTIYMMRHMQPSVAPNLKHLATALHEHGAKDDLMESRRAFAEKRKPNFKGWDDPADRYRLPTLDGADEASSA
;
A
#
# COMPACT_ATOMS: atom_id res chain seq x y z
N MET A 1 -5.94 -9.54 22.22
CA MET A 1 -4.55 -9.38 21.77
C MET A 1 -4.43 -8.04 21.09
N ALA A 2 -3.28 -7.37 21.22
CA ALA A 2 -3.05 -6.12 20.50
C ALA A 2 -3.08 -6.37 18.98
N MET A 3 -3.69 -5.46 18.21
CA MET A 3 -3.76 -5.54 16.74
C MET A 3 -2.40 -5.25 16.07
N VAL A 4 -1.54 -4.52 16.77
CA VAL A 4 -0.16 -4.24 16.39
C VAL A 4 0.74 -4.59 17.58
N GLU A 5 1.79 -5.30 17.30
CA GLU A 5 2.84 -5.63 18.29
C GLU A 5 4.12 -4.90 17.89
N THR A 6 4.79 -4.34 18.88
CA THR A 6 6.08 -3.68 18.71
C THR A 6 7.13 -4.38 19.56
N GLU A 7 8.34 -4.51 19.03
CA GLU A 7 9.50 -5.07 19.73
C GLU A 7 10.72 -4.19 19.43
N HIS A 8 11.45 -3.80 20.47
CA HIS A 8 12.69 -3.04 20.32
C HIS A 8 13.90 -3.97 20.41
N ARG A 9 14.76 -3.93 19.38
CA ARG A 9 16.03 -4.64 19.32
C ARG A 9 17.15 -3.62 19.11
N GLY A 10 17.71 -3.12 20.20
CA GLY A 10 18.63 -2.00 20.12
C GLY A 10 17.96 -0.78 19.48
N GLN A 11 18.53 -0.31 18.39
CA GLN A 11 18.03 0.84 17.63
C GLN A 11 17.01 0.44 16.53
N VAL A 12 16.62 -0.83 16.44
CA VAL A 12 15.64 -1.33 15.46
C VAL A 12 14.31 -1.59 16.13
N MET A 13 13.23 -1.06 15.56
CA MET A 13 11.86 -1.36 15.97
C MET A 13 11.22 -2.36 15.00
N LEU A 14 10.81 -3.52 15.51
CA LEU A 14 9.93 -4.43 14.78
C LEU A 14 8.48 -4.01 15.01
N ILE A 15 7.77 -3.71 13.94
CA ILE A 15 6.32 -3.43 13.93
C ILE A 15 5.62 -4.57 13.24
N ARG A 16 4.71 -5.23 13.92
CA ARG A 16 4.01 -6.42 13.42
C ARG A 16 2.51 -6.24 13.45
N MET A 17 1.86 -6.32 12.29
CA MET A 17 0.42 -6.44 12.22
C MET A 17 -0.01 -7.81 12.78
N ASN A 18 -0.91 -7.83 13.76
CA ASN A 18 -1.28 -9.04 14.49
C ASN A 18 -2.80 -9.28 14.50
N ARG A 19 -3.34 -9.51 13.31
CA ARG A 19 -4.75 -9.89 13.08
C ARG A 19 -4.83 -11.04 12.06
N PRO A 20 -4.13 -12.17 12.32
CA PRO A 20 -3.95 -13.25 11.33
C PRO A 20 -5.26 -13.91 10.90
N GLU A 21 -6.29 -13.96 11.75
CA GLU A 21 -7.63 -14.50 11.44
C GLU A 21 -8.38 -13.70 10.36
N ARG A 22 -7.95 -12.47 10.12
CA ARG A 22 -8.43 -11.56 9.07
C ARG A 22 -7.34 -11.23 8.05
N LEU A 23 -6.28 -12.03 7.98
CA LEU A 23 -5.14 -11.79 7.08
C LEU A 23 -4.56 -10.39 7.22
N ASN A 24 -4.54 -9.83 8.43
CA ASN A 24 -4.09 -8.48 8.74
C ASN A 24 -4.81 -7.38 7.92
N ALA A 25 -6.12 -7.58 7.64
CA ALA A 25 -6.92 -6.58 6.94
C ALA A 25 -7.05 -5.28 7.75
N LEU A 26 -6.95 -4.15 7.05
CA LEU A 26 -6.93 -2.80 7.58
C LEU A 26 -8.32 -2.36 8.04
N GLY A 27 -8.73 -2.80 9.22
CA GLY A 27 -9.86 -2.27 9.96
C GLY A 27 -9.46 -1.05 10.82
N ARG A 28 -10.45 -0.47 11.50
CA ARG A 28 -10.27 0.75 12.31
C ARG A 28 -9.19 0.57 13.40
N GLU A 29 -9.28 -0.52 14.16
CA GLU A 29 -8.35 -0.78 15.27
C GLU A 29 -6.92 -1.03 14.79
N LEU A 30 -6.74 -1.81 13.71
CA LEU A 30 -5.42 -2.05 13.16
C LEU A 30 -4.79 -0.76 12.62
N ARG A 31 -5.59 0.11 11.97
CA ARG A 31 -5.10 1.42 11.47
C ARG A 31 -4.69 2.34 12.62
N ALA A 32 -5.46 2.37 13.71
CA ALA A 32 -5.13 3.16 14.89
C ALA A 32 -3.83 2.65 15.53
N GLY A 33 -3.71 1.35 15.79
CA GLY A 33 -2.49 0.78 16.35
C GLY A 33 -1.25 0.97 15.48
N LEU A 34 -1.39 0.91 14.15
CA LEU A 34 -0.29 1.26 13.24
C LEU A 34 0.09 2.74 13.35
N ALA A 35 -0.88 3.65 13.45
CA ALA A 35 -0.60 5.07 13.60
C ALA A 35 0.17 5.35 14.90
N GLU A 36 -0.25 4.73 16.01
CA GLU A 36 0.44 4.81 17.30
C GLU A 36 1.88 4.30 17.22
N ALA A 37 2.09 3.11 16.63
CA ALA A 37 3.42 2.53 16.46
C ALA A 37 4.35 3.39 15.59
N TRP A 38 3.81 3.99 14.53
CA TRP A 38 4.59 4.89 13.67
C TRP A 38 4.91 6.24 14.34
N CYS A 39 4.03 6.77 15.19
CA CYS A 39 4.32 7.94 16.01
C CYS A 39 5.40 7.61 17.06
N GLU A 40 5.30 6.48 17.76
CA GLU A 40 6.33 6.01 18.69
C GLU A 40 7.69 5.91 17.99
N PHE A 41 7.74 5.28 16.82
CA PHE A 41 8.98 5.14 16.05
C PHE A 41 9.55 6.49 15.62
N ARG A 42 8.72 7.40 15.15
CA ARG A 42 9.14 8.75 14.75
C ARG A 42 9.75 9.52 15.94
N ASP A 43 9.05 9.51 17.07
CA ASP A 43 9.34 10.39 18.21
C ASP A 43 10.43 9.86 19.15
N SER A 44 10.81 8.59 19.01
CA SER A 44 11.89 8.00 19.81
C SER A 44 13.26 8.42 19.30
N ASP A 45 14.07 9.03 20.15
CA ASP A 45 15.49 9.34 19.86
C ASP A 45 16.40 8.10 19.84
N GLN A 46 15.90 6.95 20.28
CA GLN A 46 16.66 5.70 20.37
C GLN A 46 16.42 4.75 19.21
N LEU A 47 15.36 4.95 18.45
CA LEU A 47 14.97 4.08 17.34
C LEU A 47 15.37 4.73 16.00
N GLU A 48 16.06 3.99 15.17
CA GLU A 48 16.68 4.50 13.95
C GLU A 48 16.20 3.80 12.66
N VAL A 49 15.78 2.54 12.76
CA VAL A 49 15.30 1.72 11.63
C VAL A 49 14.07 0.94 12.05
N ALA A 50 13.06 0.85 11.19
CA ALA A 50 11.91 -0.03 11.42
C ALA A 50 11.96 -1.25 10.50
N VAL A 51 11.61 -2.42 11.04
CA VAL A 51 11.25 -3.63 10.29
C VAL A 51 9.75 -3.82 10.42
N PHE A 52 9.04 -3.90 9.30
CA PHE A 52 7.58 -3.97 9.25
C PHE A 52 7.12 -5.29 8.64
N THR A 53 6.24 -6.02 9.33
CA THR A 53 5.79 -7.35 8.92
C THR A 53 4.35 -7.64 9.36
N GLY A 54 3.83 -8.82 9.01
CA GLY A 54 2.53 -9.34 9.46
C GLY A 54 2.65 -10.69 10.16
N THR A 55 1.69 -11.01 11.01
CA THR A 55 1.56 -12.33 11.64
C THR A 55 0.80 -13.29 10.72
N GLY A 56 1.22 -14.56 10.68
CA GLY A 56 0.55 -15.63 9.95
C GLY A 56 0.90 -15.63 8.46
N ARG A 57 -0.07 -15.97 7.61
CA ARG A 57 0.13 -16.22 6.17
C ARG A 57 -0.01 -14.99 5.26
N ALA A 58 -0.19 -13.81 5.83
CA ALA A 58 -0.32 -12.57 5.08
C ALA A 58 0.52 -11.48 5.72
N PHE A 59 1.13 -10.65 4.89
CA PHE A 59 1.57 -9.33 5.30
C PHE A 59 0.34 -8.48 5.61
N CYS A 60 -0.49 -8.18 4.60
CA CYS A 60 -1.75 -7.47 4.77
C CYS A 60 -2.68 -7.71 3.57
N ALA A 61 -3.92 -8.10 3.81
CA ALA A 61 -4.92 -8.34 2.77
C ALA A 61 -5.65 -7.08 2.26
N GLY A 62 -5.23 -5.89 2.69
CA GLY A 62 -5.85 -4.62 2.32
C GLY A 62 -7.02 -4.24 3.21
N GLU A 63 -7.99 -3.51 2.67
CA GLU A 63 -9.13 -2.99 3.43
C GLU A 63 -9.99 -4.11 4.04
N ASP A 64 -10.43 -3.95 5.30
CA ASP A 64 -11.44 -4.84 5.89
C ASP A 64 -12.80 -4.60 5.22
N MET A 65 -13.12 -5.49 4.27
CA MET A 65 -14.34 -5.39 3.46
C MET A 65 -15.62 -5.49 4.29
N LYS A 66 -15.60 -6.19 5.43
CA LYS A 66 -16.79 -6.28 6.30
C LYS A 66 -17.06 -4.95 7.00
N GLU A 67 -16.01 -4.33 7.56
CA GLU A 67 -16.14 -3.00 8.13
C GLU A 67 -16.51 -1.94 7.08
N SER A 68 -15.94 -2.03 5.87
CA SER A 68 -16.26 -1.15 4.75
C SER A 68 -17.72 -1.21 4.33
N ILE A 69 -18.29 -2.42 4.24
CA ILE A 69 -19.71 -2.62 3.90
C ILE A 69 -20.61 -2.09 5.01
N GLN A 70 -20.30 -2.37 6.28
CA GLN A 70 -21.08 -1.89 7.43
C GLN A 70 -21.08 -0.35 7.52
N ARG A 71 -19.98 0.29 7.14
CA ARG A 71 -19.84 1.75 7.10
C ARG A 71 -20.54 2.37 5.89
N GLY A 72 -20.79 1.60 4.83
CA GLY A 72 -21.40 2.07 3.58
C GLY A 72 -20.44 2.90 2.69
N ALA A 73 -19.16 2.98 3.06
CA ALA A 73 -18.15 3.73 2.32
C ALA A 73 -16.81 3.00 2.28
N PRO A 74 -16.04 3.12 1.18
CA PRO A 74 -14.67 2.64 1.12
C PRO A 74 -13.72 3.55 1.90
N GLY A 75 -12.56 3.00 2.28
CA GLY A 75 -11.55 3.70 3.06
C GLY A 75 -11.95 3.89 4.53
N GLY A 76 -11.03 4.26 5.36
CA GLY A 76 -11.25 4.64 6.77
C GLY A 76 -10.86 6.10 6.96
N GLU A 77 -11.62 6.85 7.75
CA GLU A 77 -11.13 8.14 8.23
C GLU A 77 -9.82 7.94 8.98
N GLN A 78 -8.78 8.61 8.55
CA GLN A 78 -7.55 8.74 9.33
C GLN A 78 -7.80 9.85 10.36
N THR A 79 -8.32 9.46 11.51
CA THR A 79 -8.56 10.39 12.63
C THR A 79 -7.32 10.62 13.47
N VAL A 80 -6.25 9.87 13.25
CA VAL A 80 -4.99 9.92 13.98
C VAL A 80 -3.85 10.20 13.01
N GLU A 81 -2.90 11.02 13.45
CA GLU A 81 -1.66 11.27 12.71
C GLU A 81 -0.94 9.94 12.42
N ASN A 82 -0.52 9.75 11.18
CA ASN A 82 0.26 8.58 10.77
C ASN A 82 1.44 9.02 9.89
N PRO A 83 2.63 9.21 10.47
CA PRO A 83 3.79 9.76 9.77
C PRO A 83 4.26 8.87 8.61
N PHE A 84 4.07 7.56 8.70
CA PHE A 84 4.37 6.64 7.61
C PHE A 84 3.41 6.83 6.42
N MET A 85 2.10 6.94 6.69
CA MET A 85 1.11 7.12 5.64
C MET A 85 1.13 8.53 5.04
N ASN A 86 1.43 9.54 5.84
CA ASN A 86 1.52 10.94 5.39
C ASN A 86 2.85 11.27 4.70
N GLY A 87 3.82 10.34 4.69
CA GLY A 87 5.14 10.56 4.09
C GLY A 87 6.05 11.51 4.87
N THR A 88 5.73 11.79 6.14
CA THR A 88 6.52 12.68 7.01
C THR A 88 7.57 11.93 7.85
N LEU A 89 7.53 10.59 7.84
CA LEU A 89 8.52 9.76 8.52
C LEU A 89 9.87 9.83 7.79
N GLN A 90 10.93 10.26 8.47
CA GLN A 90 12.26 10.43 7.88
C GLN A 90 13.18 9.21 8.09
N LYS A 91 12.86 8.35 9.06
CA LYS A 91 13.64 7.14 9.36
C LYS A 91 13.34 6.02 8.36
N PRO A 92 14.34 5.19 8.01
CA PRO A 92 14.16 4.09 7.05
C PRO A 92 13.24 2.99 7.57
N VAL A 93 12.50 2.39 6.63
CA VAL A 93 11.58 1.29 6.88
C VAL A 93 11.88 0.13 5.93
N ILE A 94 12.03 -1.07 6.48
CA ILE A 94 12.25 -2.32 5.76
C ILE A 94 10.99 -3.18 5.87
N ALA A 95 10.34 -3.52 4.74
CA ALA A 95 9.26 -4.49 4.74
C ALA A 95 9.81 -5.93 4.75
N ALA A 96 9.36 -6.74 5.69
CA ALA A 96 9.53 -8.19 5.72
C ALA A 96 8.19 -8.85 5.36
N ILE A 97 8.05 -9.25 4.08
CA ILE A 97 6.77 -9.62 3.46
C ILE A 97 6.59 -11.13 3.54
N ASN A 98 5.82 -11.57 4.53
CA ASN A 98 5.61 -12.97 4.88
C ASN A 98 4.49 -13.68 4.10
N GLY A 99 3.84 -13.00 3.13
CA GLY A 99 2.73 -13.57 2.37
C GLY A 99 1.94 -12.55 1.57
N TYR A 100 0.61 -12.66 1.58
CA TYR A 100 -0.26 -11.78 0.80
C TYR A 100 -0.09 -10.30 1.13
N ALA A 101 0.13 -9.48 0.09
CA ALA A 101 0.14 -8.02 0.16
C ALA A 101 -0.82 -7.47 -0.90
N MET A 102 -2.08 -7.21 -0.52
CA MET A 102 -3.18 -6.95 -1.45
C MET A 102 -3.79 -5.56 -1.22
N GLY A 103 -4.10 -4.82 -2.29
CA GLY A 103 -4.73 -3.51 -2.20
C GLY A 103 -4.00 -2.56 -1.24
N GLY A 104 -4.66 -2.11 -0.18
CA GLY A 104 -4.02 -1.31 0.87
C GLY A 104 -2.79 -1.96 1.51
N GLY A 105 -2.67 -3.29 1.49
CA GLY A 105 -1.46 -4.01 1.92
C GLY A 105 -0.30 -3.81 0.94
N PHE A 106 -0.56 -3.80 -0.36
CA PHE A 106 0.45 -3.44 -1.35
C PHE A 106 0.90 -1.98 -1.19
N MET A 107 -0.05 -1.07 -0.96
CA MET A 107 0.25 0.33 -0.68
C MET A 107 1.17 0.51 0.54
N LEU A 108 1.02 -0.29 1.60
CA LEU A 108 1.94 -0.28 2.73
C LEU A 108 3.34 -0.72 2.31
N VAL A 109 3.47 -1.80 1.52
CA VAL A 109 4.76 -2.27 1.00
C VAL A 109 5.41 -1.22 0.10
N GLU A 110 4.66 -0.60 -0.79
CA GLU A 110 5.15 0.40 -1.74
C GLU A 110 5.79 1.61 -1.05
N ARG A 111 5.31 1.98 0.15
CA ARG A 111 5.83 3.09 0.95
C ARG A 111 7.10 2.78 1.73
N THR A 112 7.54 1.52 1.79
CA THR A 112 8.78 1.15 2.47
C THR A 112 9.99 1.39 1.57
N ASP A 113 11.15 1.56 2.19
CA ASP A 113 12.39 1.87 1.46
C ASP A 113 13.08 0.62 0.92
N LEU A 114 13.07 -0.46 1.72
CA LEU A 114 13.67 -1.74 1.35
C LEU A 114 12.63 -2.86 1.57
N ARG A 115 12.73 -3.92 0.76
CA ARG A 115 11.71 -4.97 0.71
C ARG A 115 12.34 -6.34 0.60
N VAL A 116 12.04 -7.19 1.57
CA VAL A 116 12.39 -8.62 1.59
C VAL A 116 11.10 -9.42 1.56
N ALA A 117 11.01 -10.45 0.74
CA ALA A 117 9.82 -11.29 0.65
C ALA A 117 10.15 -12.78 0.66
N VAL A 118 9.16 -13.60 0.99
CA VAL A 118 9.22 -15.04 0.81
C VAL A 118 8.72 -15.45 -0.58
N PRO A 119 9.20 -16.58 -1.17
CA PRO A 119 8.77 -17.03 -2.50
C PRO A 119 7.24 -17.20 -2.65
N GLY A 120 6.55 -17.56 -1.58
CA GLY A 120 5.08 -17.72 -1.59
C GLY A 120 4.29 -16.41 -1.45
N ALA A 121 4.93 -15.25 -1.40
CA ALA A 121 4.23 -13.99 -1.29
C ALA A 121 3.55 -13.60 -2.61
N VAL A 122 2.32 -13.04 -2.49
CA VAL A 122 1.49 -12.65 -3.63
C VAL A 122 1.08 -11.20 -3.46
N PHE A 123 1.19 -10.44 -4.55
CA PHE A 123 0.90 -9.01 -4.58
C PHE A 123 -0.21 -8.70 -5.58
N GLU A 124 -1.08 -7.77 -5.24
CA GLU A 124 -2.16 -7.31 -6.11
C GLU A 124 -2.57 -5.88 -5.75
N VAL A 125 -2.67 -5.01 -6.74
CA VAL A 125 -3.38 -3.73 -6.63
C VAL A 125 -4.84 -4.00 -6.98
N SER A 126 -5.70 -4.11 -5.97
CA SER A 126 -7.08 -4.58 -6.14
C SER A 126 -8.06 -3.46 -6.50
N GLU A 127 -7.61 -2.24 -6.58
CA GLU A 127 -8.42 -1.02 -6.76
C GLU A 127 -9.22 -1.08 -8.08
N ALA A 128 -8.63 -1.55 -9.18
CA ALA A 128 -9.32 -1.72 -10.46
C ALA A 128 -10.54 -2.66 -10.38
N LYS A 129 -10.57 -3.53 -9.39
CA LYS A 129 -11.69 -4.47 -9.14
C LYS A 129 -12.75 -3.88 -8.20
N ARG A 130 -12.52 -2.67 -7.64
CA ARG A 130 -13.30 -2.11 -6.53
C ARG A 130 -13.69 -0.65 -6.71
N TRP A 131 -13.10 0.04 -7.69
CA TRP A 131 -13.26 1.46 -7.94
C TRP A 131 -13.52 1.74 -9.42
N LEU A 132 -14.05 2.91 -9.77
CA LEU A 132 -14.25 3.33 -11.17
C LEU A 132 -12.92 3.63 -11.85
N LEU A 133 -11.96 4.19 -11.11
CA LEU A 133 -10.56 4.28 -11.52
C LEU A 133 -9.75 3.38 -10.58
N GLY A 134 -8.99 2.46 -11.11
CA GLY A 134 -8.10 1.60 -10.34
C GLY A 134 -6.92 2.34 -9.73
N GLY A 135 -6.05 1.60 -9.05
CA GLY A 135 -4.82 2.15 -8.45
C GLY A 135 -3.78 2.51 -9.52
N TYR A 136 -4.10 3.42 -10.42
CA TYR A 136 -3.34 3.78 -11.61
C TYR A 136 -1.91 4.25 -11.31
N ASN A 137 -1.69 4.79 -10.14
CA ASN A 137 -0.39 5.31 -9.69
C ASN A 137 0.46 4.28 -8.95
N HIS A 138 -0.12 3.19 -8.47
CA HIS A 138 0.64 2.11 -7.83
C HIS A 138 1.56 1.42 -8.84
N GLY A 139 2.72 1.00 -8.37
CA GLY A 139 3.76 0.48 -9.26
C GLY A 139 4.49 1.60 -10.04
N PHE A 140 3.79 2.57 -10.63
CA PHE A 140 4.42 3.73 -11.25
C PHE A 140 5.20 4.56 -10.20
N LEU A 141 4.58 4.91 -9.09
CA LEU A 141 5.25 5.63 -7.99
C LEU A 141 6.40 4.83 -7.37
N ALA A 142 6.33 3.51 -7.43
CA ALA A 142 7.43 2.63 -7.01
C ALA A 142 8.57 2.50 -8.03
N GLY A 143 8.48 3.22 -9.16
CA GLY A 143 9.50 3.21 -10.21
C GLY A 143 9.50 1.95 -11.08
N LEU A 144 8.42 1.17 -11.10
CA LEU A 144 8.32 0.01 -11.98
C LEU A 144 8.22 0.42 -13.47
N PRO A 145 8.78 -0.39 -14.40
CA PRO A 145 8.60 -0.17 -15.81
C PRO A 145 7.13 -0.05 -16.20
N HIS A 146 6.79 0.90 -17.09
CA HIS A 146 5.42 1.22 -17.45
C HIS A 146 4.52 0.01 -17.79
N PRO A 147 4.95 -1.02 -18.56
CA PRO A 147 4.10 -2.19 -18.81
C PRO A 147 3.77 -2.97 -17.55
N ILE A 148 4.72 -3.08 -16.62
CA ILE A 148 4.53 -3.77 -15.32
C ILE A 148 3.58 -2.96 -14.43
N ALA A 149 3.77 -1.63 -14.35
CA ALA A 149 2.88 -0.75 -13.61
C ALA A 149 1.44 -0.78 -14.18
N THR A 150 1.27 -0.81 -15.50
CA THR A 150 -0.03 -0.94 -16.18
C THR A 150 -0.71 -2.26 -15.81
N GLU A 151 -0.01 -3.38 -15.91
CA GLU A 151 -0.53 -4.70 -15.55
C GLU A 151 -0.96 -4.72 -14.07
N MET A 152 -0.16 -4.12 -13.19
CA MET A 152 -0.45 -3.99 -11.76
C MET A 152 -1.70 -3.12 -11.54
N ALA A 153 -1.79 -1.95 -12.16
CA ALA A 153 -2.93 -1.04 -12.05
C ALA A 153 -4.25 -1.67 -12.54
N LEU A 154 -4.19 -2.62 -13.48
CA LEU A 154 -5.31 -3.41 -13.97
C LEU A 154 -5.67 -4.61 -13.06
N GLY A 155 -5.03 -4.74 -11.91
CA GLY A 155 -5.38 -5.73 -10.89
C GLY A 155 -4.91 -7.15 -11.17
N PHE A 156 -3.86 -7.33 -11.97
CA PHE A 156 -3.21 -8.63 -12.11
C PHE A 156 -2.45 -8.99 -10.84
N ARG A 157 -2.34 -10.29 -10.57
CA ARG A 157 -1.54 -10.80 -9.47
C ARG A 157 -0.10 -10.99 -9.88
N PHE A 158 0.80 -10.63 -8.97
CA PHE A 158 2.23 -10.82 -9.12
C PHE A 158 2.74 -11.78 -8.06
N THR A 159 3.68 -12.65 -8.46
CA THR A 159 4.46 -13.46 -7.52
C THR A 159 5.66 -12.65 -7.02
N ALA A 160 6.21 -13.07 -5.89
CA ALA A 160 7.42 -12.46 -5.35
C ALA A 160 8.61 -12.59 -6.30
N GLU A 161 8.75 -13.74 -7.00
CA GLU A 161 9.81 -13.98 -7.98
C GLU A 161 9.76 -12.94 -9.12
N ARG A 162 8.55 -12.69 -9.65
CA ARG A 162 8.40 -11.69 -10.72
C ARG A 162 8.72 -10.29 -10.23
N LEU A 163 8.26 -9.91 -9.04
CA LEU A 163 8.58 -8.59 -8.47
C LEU A 163 10.07 -8.44 -8.10
N TYR A 164 10.73 -9.53 -7.74
CA TYR A 164 12.17 -9.54 -7.55
C TYR A 164 12.92 -9.35 -8.87
N GLN A 165 12.50 -10.05 -9.94
CA GLN A 165 13.10 -9.93 -11.28
C GLN A 165 12.99 -8.52 -11.88
N VAL A 166 11.90 -7.79 -11.59
CA VAL A 166 11.70 -6.42 -12.08
C VAL A 166 12.23 -5.35 -11.12
N GLY A 167 12.92 -5.74 -10.04
CA GLY A 167 13.60 -4.83 -9.13
C GLY A 167 12.72 -4.16 -8.07
N PHE A 168 11.49 -4.63 -7.86
CA PHE A 168 10.63 -4.12 -6.79
C PHE A 168 11.04 -4.65 -5.40
N LEU A 169 11.50 -5.91 -5.33
CA LEU A 169 12.00 -6.52 -4.11
C LEU A 169 13.53 -6.52 -4.10
N ASN A 170 14.13 -6.21 -2.95
CA ASN A 170 15.58 -6.21 -2.76
C ASN A 170 16.12 -7.62 -2.51
N ARG A 171 15.35 -8.47 -1.83
CA ARG A 171 15.72 -9.86 -1.49
C ARG A 171 14.50 -10.77 -1.60
N LEU A 172 14.78 -12.03 -1.97
CA LEU A 172 13.83 -13.14 -1.93
C LEU A 172 14.50 -14.25 -1.15
N VAL A 173 13.90 -14.67 -0.03
CA VAL A 173 14.50 -15.58 0.94
C VAL A 173 13.47 -16.57 1.48
N GLU A 174 13.92 -17.72 1.98
CA GLU A 174 13.03 -18.68 2.60
C GLU A 174 12.34 -18.12 3.86
N PRO A 175 11.16 -18.66 4.26
CA PRO A 175 10.36 -18.10 5.34
C PRO A 175 11.08 -17.93 6.69
N ASP A 176 11.97 -18.84 7.05
CA ASP A 176 12.77 -18.81 8.26
C ASP A 176 13.89 -17.75 8.21
N GLU A 177 14.33 -17.39 7.02
CA GLU A 177 15.33 -16.34 6.79
C GLU A 177 14.72 -14.93 6.64
N LEU A 178 13.40 -14.78 6.61
CA LEU A 178 12.76 -13.50 6.33
C LEU A 178 13.11 -12.40 7.34
N LEU A 179 12.88 -12.64 8.61
CA LEU A 179 13.20 -11.69 9.67
C LEU A 179 14.72 -11.57 9.89
N PRO A 180 15.51 -12.66 9.93
CA PRO A 180 16.97 -12.56 9.98
C PRO A 180 17.52 -11.63 8.91
N THR A 181 17.15 -11.80 7.64
CA THR A 181 17.60 -10.94 6.53
C THR A 181 17.15 -9.49 6.70
N ALA A 182 15.91 -9.25 7.13
CA ALA A 182 15.43 -7.88 7.35
C ALA A 182 16.21 -7.19 8.49
N PHE A 183 16.56 -7.91 9.56
CA PHE A 183 17.40 -7.39 10.63
C PHE A 183 18.85 -7.19 10.20
N GLU A 184 19.43 -8.10 9.41
CA GLU A 184 20.75 -7.91 8.81
C GLU A 184 20.81 -6.62 7.99
N MET A 185 19.77 -6.35 7.17
CA MET A 185 19.68 -5.10 6.41
C MET A 185 19.55 -3.89 7.34
N ALA A 186 18.79 -3.99 8.44
CA ALA A 186 18.68 -2.91 9.42
C ALA A 186 20.02 -2.64 10.11
N GLU A 187 20.73 -3.67 10.53
CA GLU A 187 22.08 -3.55 11.13
C GLU A 187 23.05 -2.91 10.14
N HIS A 188 23.02 -3.28 8.86
CA HIS A 188 23.81 -2.60 7.83
C HIS A 188 23.50 -1.10 7.78
N LEU A 189 22.23 -0.70 7.82
CA LEU A 189 21.86 0.72 7.84
C LEU A 189 22.39 1.44 9.08
N LEU A 190 22.47 0.77 10.21
CA LEU A 190 23.01 1.33 11.45
C LEU A 190 24.55 1.55 11.42
N THR A 191 25.27 0.87 10.52
CA THR A 191 26.70 1.14 10.31
C THR A 191 26.97 2.48 9.60
N LEU A 192 25.95 3.04 8.92
CA LEU A 192 26.08 4.30 8.22
C LEU A 192 26.02 5.50 9.18
N PRO A 193 26.73 6.60 8.91
CA PRO A 193 26.56 7.83 9.67
C PRO A 193 25.07 8.24 9.70
N PRO A 194 24.48 8.55 10.87
CA PRO A 194 23.04 8.79 11.01
C PRO A 194 22.50 9.84 10.01
N ALA A 195 23.18 10.97 9.87
CA ALA A 195 22.77 12.00 8.92
C ALA A 195 22.84 11.52 7.46
N SER A 196 23.87 10.73 7.09
CA SER A 196 24.00 10.18 5.74
C SER A 196 22.83 9.22 5.43
N ARG A 197 22.50 8.35 6.38
CA ARG A 197 21.37 7.41 6.25
C ARG A 197 20.06 8.13 6.03
N VAL A 198 19.72 9.10 6.88
CA VAL A 198 18.46 9.85 6.81
C VAL A 198 18.41 10.70 5.54
N ASN A 199 19.47 11.47 5.24
CA ASN A 199 19.52 12.34 4.07
C ASN A 199 19.44 11.53 2.76
N THR A 200 20.09 10.37 2.68
CA THR A 200 20.03 9.50 1.50
C THR A 200 18.61 8.98 1.28
N ILE A 201 17.95 8.45 2.33
CA ILE A 201 16.57 7.97 2.23
C ILE A 201 15.63 9.11 1.83
N TYR A 202 15.80 10.29 2.43
CA TYR A 202 15.00 11.47 2.08
C TYR A 202 15.13 11.83 0.60
N MET A 203 16.35 11.88 0.07
CA MET A 203 16.60 12.15 -1.34
C MET A 203 16.02 11.05 -2.24
N MET A 204 16.23 9.78 -1.92
CA MET A 204 15.69 8.65 -2.70
C MET A 204 14.17 8.70 -2.80
N ARG A 205 13.47 9.03 -1.71
CA ARG A 205 12.00 9.20 -1.71
C ARG A 205 11.56 10.37 -2.61
N HIS A 206 12.30 11.49 -2.62
CA HIS A 206 12.02 12.64 -3.48
C HIS A 206 12.33 12.40 -4.96
N MET A 207 13.20 11.44 -5.27
CA MET A 207 13.51 11.03 -6.63
C MET A 207 12.53 10.00 -7.20
N GLN A 208 11.58 9.49 -6.39
CA GLN A 208 10.53 8.63 -6.89
C GLN A 208 9.65 9.38 -7.91
N PRO A 209 9.11 8.68 -8.91
CA PRO A 209 8.16 9.26 -9.84
C PRO A 209 6.97 9.90 -9.11
N SER A 210 6.48 11.01 -9.62
CA SER A 210 5.31 11.69 -9.09
C SER A 210 4.27 11.92 -10.18
N VAL A 211 2.99 11.90 -9.82
CA VAL A 211 1.91 12.20 -10.74
C VAL A 211 1.78 13.73 -10.86
N ALA A 212 1.84 14.23 -12.09
CA ALA A 212 1.68 15.66 -12.37
C ALA A 212 0.30 16.19 -11.89
N PRO A 213 0.20 17.45 -11.45
CA PRO A 213 -1.06 18.00 -10.91
C PRO A 213 -2.25 17.86 -11.85
N ASN A 214 -2.09 18.18 -13.13
CA ASN A 214 -3.15 18.04 -14.15
C ASN A 214 -3.63 16.59 -14.31
N LEU A 215 -2.74 15.59 -14.21
CA LEU A 215 -3.13 14.18 -14.21
C LEU A 215 -3.89 13.78 -12.94
N LYS A 216 -3.64 14.44 -11.80
CA LYS A 216 -4.42 14.23 -10.57
C LYS A 216 -5.85 14.76 -10.75
N HIS A 217 -6.04 15.91 -11.40
CA HIS A 217 -7.36 16.44 -11.72
C HIS A 217 -8.11 15.51 -12.68
N LEU A 218 -7.47 15.07 -13.75
CA LEU A 218 -8.04 14.06 -14.66
C LEU A 218 -8.43 12.78 -13.91
N ALA A 219 -7.57 12.30 -13.00
CA ALA A 219 -7.86 11.10 -12.21
C ALA A 219 -9.10 11.29 -11.32
N THR A 220 -9.32 12.47 -10.75
CA THR A 220 -10.52 12.80 -9.98
C THR A 220 -11.76 12.69 -10.85
N ALA A 221 -11.76 13.28 -12.05
CA ALA A 221 -12.87 13.19 -12.99
C ALA A 221 -13.15 11.74 -13.46
N LEU A 222 -12.08 10.98 -13.76
CA LEU A 222 -12.18 9.57 -14.14
C LEU A 222 -12.68 8.68 -12.99
N HIS A 223 -12.37 9.04 -11.74
CA HIS A 223 -12.84 8.31 -10.56
C HIS A 223 -14.36 8.42 -10.36
N GLU A 224 -14.97 9.43 -10.96
CA GLU A 224 -16.42 9.64 -10.94
C GLU A 224 -17.11 9.23 -12.26
N HIS A 225 -16.34 8.85 -13.28
CA HIS A 225 -16.84 8.48 -14.61
C HIS A 225 -17.27 7.02 -14.64
N GLY A 226 -18.57 6.78 -14.46
CA GLY A 226 -19.18 5.46 -14.48
C GLY A 226 -20.32 5.31 -13.48
N ALA A 227 -20.95 4.15 -13.48
CA ALA A 227 -22.05 3.86 -12.57
C ALA A 227 -21.52 3.69 -11.13
N LYS A 228 -21.85 4.62 -10.24
CA LYS A 228 -21.40 4.60 -8.83
C LYS A 228 -21.88 3.35 -8.07
N ASP A 229 -23.00 2.76 -8.48
CA ASP A 229 -23.52 1.53 -7.91
C ASP A 229 -22.54 0.34 -8.05
N ASP A 230 -21.71 0.35 -9.09
CA ASP A 230 -20.72 -0.71 -9.34
C ASP A 230 -19.66 -0.80 -8.26
N LEU A 231 -19.38 0.29 -7.55
CA LEU A 231 -18.48 0.30 -6.39
C LEU A 231 -19.00 -0.61 -5.27
N MET A 232 -20.28 -0.47 -4.93
CA MET A 232 -20.89 -1.27 -3.86
C MET A 232 -21.21 -2.68 -4.34
N GLU A 233 -21.58 -2.85 -5.61
CA GLU A 233 -21.78 -4.16 -6.21
C GLU A 233 -20.51 -5.00 -6.16
N SER A 234 -19.36 -4.43 -6.50
CA SER A 234 -18.08 -5.14 -6.45
C SER A 234 -17.74 -5.65 -5.03
N ARG A 235 -18.08 -4.85 -4.00
CA ARG A 235 -17.84 -5.19 -2.59
C ARG A 235 -18.79 -6.27 -2.09
N ARG A 236 -20.09 -6.15 -2.43
CA ARG A 236 -21.11 -7.15 -2.08
C ARG A 236 -20.79 -8.49 -2.75
N ALA A 237 -20.51 -8.48 -4.05
CA ALA A 237 -20.16 -9.68 -4.81
C ALA A 237 -18.95 -10.41 -4.22
N PHE A 238 -17.91 -9.64 -3.82
CA PHE A 238 -16.76 -10.21 -3.15
C PHE A 238 -17.09 -10.85 -1.79
N ALA A 239 -17.87 -10.14 -0.95
CA ALA A 239 -18.28 -10.64 0.37
C ALA A 239 -19.18 -11.88 0.26
N GLU A 240 -20.04 -11.92 -0.73
CA GLU A 240 -20.97 -13.01 -1.04
C GLU A 240 -20.34 -14.13 -1.89
N LYS A 241 -19.07 -13.97 -2.30
CA LYS A 241 -18.33 -14.95 -3.12
C LYS A 241 -19.04 -15.29 -4.44
N ARG A 242 -19.69 -14.31 -5.06
CA ARG A 242 -20.33 -14.43 -6.37
C ARG A 242 -19.66 -13.52 -7.41
N LYS A 243 -20.01 -13.71 -8.67
CA LYS A 243 -19.61 -12.79 -9.74
C LYS A 243 -20.36 -11.46 -9.57
N PRO A 244 -19.68 -10.30 -9.75
CA PRO A 244 -20.36 -9.02 -9.78
C PRO A 244 -21.22 -8.87 -11.04
N ASN A 245 -22.31 -8.09 -10.92
CA ASN A 245 -23.16 -7.69 -12.04
C ASN A 245 -23.04 -6.18 -12.22
N PHE A 246 -22.08 -5.76 -13.04
CA PHE A 246 -21.80 -4.35 -13.28
C PHE A 246 -22.77 -3.72 -14.28
N LYS A 247 -23.20 -2.50 -13.98
CA LYS A 247 -23.99 -1.64 -14.85
C LYS A 247 -23.10 -0.92 -15.89
N GLY A 248 -21.89 -0.53 -15.49
CA GLY A 248 -20.87 0.15 -16.29
C GLY A 248 -21.03 1.66 -16.29
N TRP A 249 -22.06 2.20 -16.95
CA TRP A 249 -22.36 3.63 -17.02
C TRP A 249 -23.83 3.90 -16.72
N ASP A 250 -24.14 5.04 -16.12
CA ASP A 250 -25.51 5.48 -15.91
C ASP A 250 -26.16 5.89 -17.24
N ASP A 251 -25.47 6.66 -18.09
CA ASP A 251 -25.74 6.82 -19.51
C ASP A 251 -24.78 5.95 -20.33
N PRO A 252 -25.25 4.96 -21.12
CA PRO A 252 -24.38 4.14 -21.95
C PRO A 252 -23.48 4.91 -22.93
N ALA A 253 -23.85 6.14 -23.29
CA ALA A 253 -23.06 6.99 -24.16
C ALA A 253 -21.81 7.55 -23.48
N ASP A 254 -21.74 7.57 -22.14
CA ASP A 254 -20.60 8.09 -21.40
C ASP A 254 -19.33 7.27 -21.62
N ARG A 255 -19.45 6.01 -22.07
CA ARG A 255 -18.28 5.22 -22.51
C ARG A 255 -17.45 5.90 -23.62
N TYR A 256 -18.07 6.82 -24.37
CA TYR A 256 -17.43 7.56 -25.47
C TYR A 256 -17.12 9.02 -25.11
N ARG A 257 -17.49 9.46 -23.90
CA ARG A 257 -17.31 10.82 -23.39
C ARG A 257 -16.33 10.82 -22.21
N LEU A 258 -15.16 10.21 -22.41
CA LEU A 258 -14.14 10.18 -21.36
C LEU A 258 -13.71 11.61 -20.98
N PRO A 259 -13.58 11.89 -19.68
CA PRO A 259 -12.92 13.12 -19.23
C PRO A 259 -11.54 13.30 -19.88
N THR A 260 -11.23 14.52 -20.28
CA THR A 260 -9.96 14.91 -20.91
C THR A 260 -9.19 15.85 -20.01
N LEU A 261 -7.90 16.04 -20.27
CA LEU A 261 -7.07 16.99 -19.51
C LEU A 261 -7.63 18.40 -19.59
N ASP A 262 -8.03 18.85 -20.79
CA ASP A 262 -8.55 20.22 -21.00
C ASP A 262 -9.89 20.42 -20.24
N GLY A 263 -10.79 19.44 -20.28
CA GLY A 263 -12.07 19.52 -19.57
C GLY A 263 -11.94 19.38 -18.04
N ALA A 264 -10.89 18.70 -17.55
CA ALA A 264 -10.63 18.60 -16.12
C ALA A 264 -10.09 19.92 -15.51
N ASP A 265 -9.34 20.70 -16.28
CA ASP A 265 -8.82 21.99 -15.85
C ASP A 265 -9.94 23.07 -15.77
N GLU A 266 -10.93 23.02 -16.67
CA GLU A 266 -12.11 23.91 -16.64
C GLU A 266 -12.98 23.69 -15.41
N ALA A 267 -13.19 22.42 -15.00
CA ALA A 267 -14.00 22.08 -13.83
C ALA A 267 -13.33 22.46 -12.50
N SER A 268 -11.99 22.60 -12.46
CA SER A 268 -11.25 23.00 -11.25
C SER A 268 -11.19 24.51 -11.04
N SER A 269 -11.58 25.30 -12.04
CA SER A 269 -11.59 26.78 -12.02
C SER A 269 -12.99 27.37 -11.76
N ALA A 270 -14.02 26.57 -11.61
CA ALA A 270 -15.38 26.93 -11.26
C ALA A 270 -15.72 26.52 -9.81
#